data_5222718824104d381ebcc31fabf486af
#
_entry.id   5222718824104d381ebcc31fabf486af
#
_cell.length_a   1.000
_cell.length_b   1.000
_cell.length_c   1.000
_cell.angle_alpha   90.00
_cell.angle_beta   90.00
_cell.angle_gamma   90.00
#
_symmetry.space_group_name_H-M   'P 1'
#
loop_
_entity.id
_entity.type
_entity.pdbx_description
1 polymer ?
#
loop_
_entity_poly.entity_id
_entity_poly.type
_entity_poly.pdbx_seq_one_letter_code
_entity_poly.pdbx_strand_id
1 'polypeptide(L)'
;MIILGIESTCDETAASLVEDGRHLLSNVISTSVKEQALYGGVVPEIASRRHCEFISATVKKALLDAGKTIDDVDAVAVTFAPGLIGAVLVGVNFAKGLAYSAGKPLVPVHHLRGHIAALYLTHPELKPPFLCLVASGGHSHIVEVQDYTHYHILGHTVDDAAGEAFDKVARTLGLPYPGGPSVANAAKTGDPKAYRLPVPHVEGRYNVSFSGLKTAVLNEVNQ
;
A
#
# COMPACT_ATOMS: atom_id res chain seq x y z
N MET A 1 5.47 -21.23 -12.55
CA MET A 1 6.51 -20.51 -11.79
C MET A 1 5.87 -19.94 -10.54
N ILE A 2 6.43 -20.27 -9.36
CA ILE A 2 5.91 -19.83 -8.05
C ILE A 2 6.85 -18.78 -7.45
N ILE A 3 6.31 -17.62 -7.12
CA ILE A 3 7.07 -16.51 -6.52
C ILE A 3 6.56 -16.30 -5.10
N LEU A 4 7.50 -16.24 -4.14
CA LEU A 4 7.23 -15.76 -2.79
C LEU A 4 7.42 -14.25 -2.76
N GLY A 5 6.33 -13.50 -2.56
CA GLY A 5 6.33 -12.04 -2.39
C GLY A 5 6.38 -11.66 -0.92
N ILE A 6 7.21 -10.67 -0.56
CA ILE A 6 7.36 -10.13 0.80
C ILE A 6 7.19 -8.62 0.76
N GLU A 7 6.32 -8.10 1.63
CA GLU A 7 6.02 -6.67 1.78
C GLU A 7 6.14 -6.25 3.24
N SER A 8 6.83 -5.13 3.49
CA SER A 8 6.99 -4.56 4.84
C SER A 8 7.19 -3.04 4.82
N THR A 9 6.60 -2.32 3.88
CA THR A 9 6.94 -0.91 3.64
C THR A 9 6.37 0.08 4.67
N CYS A 10 5.31 -0.27 5.39
CA CYS A 10 4.63 0.65 6.31
C CYS A 10 4.23 -0.02 7.63
N ASP A 11 2.99 -0.39 7.83
CA ASP A 11 2.42 -0.89 9.09
C ASP A 11 1.98 -2.36 9.03
N GLU A 12 2.08 -2.97 7.86
CA GLU A 12 1.72 -4.36 7.63
C GLU A 12 2.90 -5.18 7.13
N THR A 13 3.08 -6.37 7.73
CA THR A 13 3.98 -7.39 7.22
C THR A 13 3.17 -8.39 6.41
N ALA A 14 3.44 -8.53 5.14
CA ALA A 14 2.72 -9.47 4.30
C ALA A 14 3.67 -10.43 3.57
N ALA A 15 3.18 -11.64 3.34
CA ALA A 15 3.81 -12.63 2.49
C ALA A 15 2.77 -13.38 1.67
N SER A 16 3.04 -13.61 0.40
CA SER A 16 2.15 -14.30 -0.51
C SER A 16 2.90 -15.23 -1.45
N LEU A 17 2.25 -16.33 -1.85
CA LEU A 17 2.72 -17.16 -2.96
C LEU A 17 1.81 -16.96 -4.16
N VAL A 18 2.41 -16.63 -5.28
CA VAL A 18 1.71 -16.39 -6.54
C VAL A 18 2.30 -17.28 -7.61
N GLU A 19 1.42 -18.04 -8.30
CA GLU A 19 1.78 -18.90 -9.41
C GLU A 19 1.47 -18.19 -10.73
N ASP A 20 2.46 -18.19 -11.64
CA ASP A 20 2.38 -17.65 -13.00
C ASP A 20 1.86 -16.20 -13.08
N GLY A 21 2.07 -15.43 -12.01
CA GLY A 21 1.69 -14.02 -11.89
C GLY A 21 0.18 -13.78 -11.86
N ARG A 22 -0.64 -14.82 -11.74
CA ARG A 22 -2.12 -14.74 -11.84
C ARG A 22 -2.85 -15.52 -10.75
N HIS A 23 -2.28 -16.60 -10.26
CA HIS A 23 -2.95 -17.49 -9.32
C HIS A 23 -2.39 -17.26 -7.92
N LEU A 24 -3.21 -16.71 -7.04
CA LEU A 24 -2.87 -16.51 -5.63
C LEU A 24 -3.01 -17.85 -4.90
N LEU A 25 -1.90 -18.42 -4.46
CA LEU A 25 -1.88 -19.67 -3.69
C LEU A 25 -2.09 -19.42 -2.20
N SER A 26 -1.50 -18.34 -1.69
CA SER A 26 -1.67 -17.88 -0.29
C SER A 26 -1.40 -16.39 -0.16
N ASN A 27 -2.04 -15.76 0.85
CA ASN A 27 -1.76 -14.38 1.23
C ASN A 27 -1.94 -14.25 2.74
N VAL A 28 -0.87 -13.91 3.44
CA VAL A 28 -0.85 -13.76 4.90
C VAL A 28 -0.42 -12.35 5.25
N ILE A 29 -1.21 -11.70 6.08
CA ILE A 29 -0.95 -10.33 6.54
C ILE A 29 -0.90 -10.34 8.07
N SER A 30 0.16 -9.79 8.63
CA SER A 30 0.31 -9.50 10.05
C SER A 30 0.36 -7.99 10.22
N THR A 31 -0.64 -7.43 10.91
CA THR A 31 -0.83 -5.98 10.99
C THR A 31 -0.53 -5.43 12.38
N SER A 32 0.07 -4.24 12.42
CA SER A 32 0.26 -3.42 13.63
C SER A 32 -0.74 -2.26 13.75
N VAL A 33 -1.74 -2.19 12.86
CA VAL A 33 -2.71 -1.07 12.77
C VAL A 33 -3.38 -0.77 14.10
N LYS A 34 -3.77 -1.77 14.89
CA LYS A 34 -4.42 -1.55 16.21
C LYS A 34 -3.50 -0.82 17.19
N GLU A 35 -2.22 -1.13 17.18
CA GLU A 35 -1.23 -0.45 18.02
C GLU A 35 -0.94 0.96 17.48
N GLN A 36 -0.78 1.09 16.17
CA GLN A 36 -0.56 2.37 15.50
C GLN A 36 -1.73 3.34 15.71
N ALA A 37 -2.97 2.83 15.77
CA ALA A 37 -4.16 3.62 16.03
C ALA A 37 -4.11 4.38 17.36
N LEU A 38 -3.43 3.86 18.39
CA LEU A 38 -3.23 4.54 19.67
C LEU A 38 -2.46 5.86 19.54
N TYR A 39 -1.66 5.99 18.49
CA TYR A 39 -0.86 7.18 18.19
C TYR A 39 -1.50 8.06 17.11
N GLY A 40 -2.68 7.66 16.61
CA GLY A 40 -3.40 8.38 15.56
C GLY A 40 -2.76 8.28 14.18
N GLY A 41 -1.96 7.26 13.93
CA GLY A 41 -1.27 7.00 12.67
C GLY A 41 0.02 6.19 12.86
N VAL A 42 0.74 5.96 11.78
CA VAL A 42 1.93 5.10 11.78
C VAL A 42 3.11 5.77 12.49
N VAL A 43 3.72 5.06 13.43
CA VAL A 43 4.98 5.41 14.10
C VAL A 43 6.09 4.52 13.52
N PRO A 44 7.05 5.07 12.75
CA PRO A 44 8.02 4.29 11.99
C PRO A 44 8.84 3.27 12.82
N GLU A 45 9.21 3.66 14.05
CA GLU A 45 9.98 2.78 14.93
C GLU A 45 9.14 1.58 15.41
N ILE A 46 7.88 1.80 15.78
CA ILE A 46 6.96 0.73 16.19
C ILE A 46 6.74 -0.22 15.01
N ALA A 47 6.46 0.32 13.81
CA ALA A 47 6.31 -0.48 12.61
C ALA A 47 7.52 -1.38 12.36
N SER A 48 8.74 -0.81 12.40
CA SER A 48 9.98 -1.55 12.15
C SER A 48 10.19 -2.69 13.15
N ARG A 49 9.92 -2.46 14.44
CA ARG A 49 10.00 -3.50 15.46
C ARG A 49 9.00 -4.64 15.23
N ARG A 50 7.76 -4.29 14.86
CA ARG A 50 6.72 -5.30 14.55
C ARG A 50 7.06 -6.12 13.32
N HIS A 51 7.65 -5.52 12.30
CA HIS A 51 8.15 -6.29 11.14
C HIS A 51 9.20 -7.32 11.56
N CYS A 52 10.15 -6.98 12.44
CA CYS A 52 11.12 -7.94 12.94
C CYS A 52 10.45 -9.13 13.66
N GLU A 53 9.40 -8.87 14.43
CA GLU A 53 8.68 -9.92 15.18
C GLU A 53 7.84 -10.80 14.25
N PHE A 54 7.21 -10.22 13.23
CA PHE A 54 6.20 -10.91 12.42
C PHE A 54 6.76 -11.63 11.19
N ILE A 55 7.79 -11.09 10.54
CA ILE A 55 8.18 -11.48 9.19
C ILE A 55 8.44 -12.99 9.03
N SER A 56 9.14 -13.59 9.97
CA SER A 56 9.48 -15.03 9.91
C SER A 56 8.21 -15.89 10.00
N ALA A 57 7.32 -15.57 10.94
CA ALA A 57 6.07 -16.30 11.14
C ALA A 57 5.12 -16.10 9.94
N THR A 58 5.05 -14.88 9.40
CA THR A 58 4.20 -14.53 8.24
C THR A 58 4.63 -15.31 7.00
N VAL A 59 5.92 -15.34 6.71
CA VAL A 59 6.47 -16.09 5.56
C VAL A 59 6.26 -17.60 5.74
N LYS A 60 6.56 -18.12 6.93
CA LYS A 60 6.34 -19.55 7.23
C LYS A 60 4.87 -19.94 7.06
N LYS A 61 3.96 -19.09 7.54
CA LYS A 61 2.52 -19.33 7.40
C LYS A 61 2.08 -19.26 5.94
N ALA A 62 2.60 -18.32 5.14
CA ALA A 62 2.26 -18.23 3.72
C ALA A 62 2.66 -19.50 2.95
N LEU A 63 3.85 -20.04 3.22
CA LEU A 63 4.29 -21.32 2.65
C LEU A 63 3.36 -22.47 3.07
N LEU A 64 3.04 -22.55 4.36
CA LEU A 64 2.17 -23.59 4.91
C LEU A 64 0.77 -23.54 4.33
N ASP A 65 0.16 -22.34 4.25
CA ASP A 65 -1.20 -22.16 3.72
C ASP A 65 -1.29 -22.52 2.23
N ALA A 66 -0.19 -22.38 1.48
CA ALA A 66 -0.08 -22.82 0.10
C ALA A 66 0.24 -24.33 -0.05
N GLY A 67 0.50 -25.03 1.05
CA GLY A 67 0.98 -26.43 1.00
C GLY A 67 2.34 -26.57 0.30
N LYS A 68 3.20 -25.53 0.43
CA LYS A 68 4.50 -25.42 -0.23
C LYS A 68 5.64 -25.29 0.77
N THR A 69 6.83 -25.59 0.31
CA THR A 69 8.10 -25.31 1.00
C THR A 69 8.90 -24.27 0.23
N ILE A 70 10.00 -23.81 0.79
CA ILE A 70 10.89 -22.87 0.07
C ILE A 70 11.53 -23.52 -1.17
N ASP A 71 11.65 -24.84 -1.19
CA ASP A 71 12.21 -25.57 -2.33
C ASP A 71 11.30 -25.50 -3.56
N ASP A 72 9.97 -25.39 -3.35
CA ASP A 72 8.97 -25.26 -4.42
C ASP A 72 8.93 -23.84 -5.04
N VAL A 73 9.60 -22.86 -4.41
CA VAL A 73 9.61 -21.46 -4.84
C VAL A 73 10.70 -21.24 -5.89
N ASP A 74 10.36 -20.58 -6.99
CA ASP A 74 11.31 -20.28 -8.06
C ASP A 74 12.11 -18.99 -7.81
N ALA A 75 11.52 -18.01 -7.11
CA ALA A 75 12.21 -16.77 -6.73
C ALA A 75 11.55 -16.11 -5.51
N VAL A 76 12.34 -15.31 -4.78
CA VAL A 76 11.85 -14.46 -3.69
C VAL A 76 11.77 -13.02 -4.19
N ALA A 77 10.58 -12.43 -4.17
CA ALA A 77 10.35 -11.03 -4.48
C ALA A 77 10.17 -10.22 -3.19
N VAL A 78 10.73 -9.03 -3.14
CA VAL A 78 10.60 -8.16 -1.96
C VAL A 78 10.44 -6.71 -2.36
N THR A 79 9.56 -5.99 -1.69
CA THR A 79 9.43 -4.55 -1.88
C THR A 79 10.63 -3.84 -1.28
N PHE A 80 11.32 -3.02 -2.11
CA PHE A 80 12.55 -2.32 -1.69
C PHE A 80 12.35 -0.80 -1.56
N ALA A 81 11.33 -0.24 -2.18
CA ALA A 81 10.99 1.19 -2.18
C ALA A 81 9.64 1.46 -2.85
N PRO A 82 9.01 2.63 -2.58
CA PRO A 82 9.20 3.48 -1.41
C PRO A 82 8.59 2.88 -0.14
N GLY A 83 8.93 3.45 1.02
CA GLY A 83 8.39 3.05 2.32
C GLY A 83 9.19 3.63 3.49
N LEU A 84 8.79 3.32 4.70
CA LEU A 84 9.51 3.67 5.91
C LEU A 84 10.84 2.93 5.95
N ILE A 85 11.94 3.65 6.03
CA ILE A 85 13.29 3.07 5.84
C ILE A 85 13.56 1.87 6.75
N GLY A 86 13.23 1.96 8.04
CA GLY A 86 13.42 0.86 8.99
C GLY A 86 12.57 -0.37 8.65
N ALA A 87 11.32 -0.15 8.26
CA ALA A 87 10.39 -1.19 7.86
C ALA A 87 10.86 -1.92 6.58
N VAL A 88 11.20 -1.16 5.54
CA VAL A 88 11.75 -1.69 4.28
C VAL A 88 13.03 -2.49 4.53
N LEU A 89 13.94 -1.99 5.38
CA LEU A 89 15.19 -2.69 5.69
C LEU A 89 14.95 -4.07 6.31
N VAL A 90 13.92 -4.23 7.14
CA VAL A 90 13.58 -5.54 7.73
C VAL A 90 13.21 -6.53 6.62
N GLY A 91 12.26 -6.18 5.75
CA GLY A 91 11.84 -7.06 4.65
C GLY A 91 12.96 -7.40 3.69
N VAL A 92 13.72 -6.40 3.27
CA VAL A 92 14.82 -6.57 2.31
C VAL A 92 15.92 -7.46 2.88
N ASN A 93 16.34 -7.26 4.14
CA ASN A 93 17.39 -8.09 4.72
C ASN A 93 16.90 -9.52 4.99
N PHE A 94 15.66 -9.69 5.45
CA PHE A 94 15.06 -11.00 5.60
C PHE A 94 15.01 -11.76 4.26
N ALA A 95 14.50 -11.10 3.20
CA ALA A 95 14.40 -11.70 1.88
C ALA A 95 15.76 -12.05 1.29
N LYS A 96 16.78 -11.20 1.49
CA LYS A 96 18.17 -11.50 1.09
C LYS A 96 18.70 -12.76 1.78
N GLY A 97 18.53 -12.84 3.10
CA GLY A 97 18.98 -14.01 3.88
C GLY A 97 18.27 -15.28 3.43
N LEU A 98 16.94 -15.23 3.26
CA LEU A 98 16.12 -16.35 2.81
C LEU A 98 16.52 -16.81 1.38
N ALA A 99 16.59 -15.88 0.44
CA ALA A 99 16.94 -16.18 -0.95
C ALA A 99 18.35 -16.79 -1.04
N TYR A 100 19.31 -16.21 -0.32
CA TYR A 100 20.69 -16.70 -0.28
C TYR A 100 20.77 -18.12 0.28
N SER A 101 20.14 -18.37 1.44
CA SER A 101 20.18 -19.68 2.10
C SER A 101 19.47 -20.76 1.29
N ALA A 102 18.45 -20.41 0.53
CA ALA A 102 17.69 -21.34 -0.30
C ALA A 102 18.23 -21.46 -1.74
N GLY A 103 19.28 -20.71 -2.10
CA GLY A 103 19.80 -20.68 -3.46
C GLY A 103 18.82 -20.17 -4.51
N LYS A 104 17.91 -19.25 -4.12
CA LYS A 104 16.86 -18.72 -5.00
C LYS A 104 17.20 -17.30 -5.48
N PRO A 105 16.80 -16.91 -6.70
CA PRO A 105 16.90 -15.53 -7.16
C PRO A 105 16.14 -14.57 -6.26
N LEU A 106 16.69 -13.37 -6.04
CA LEU A 106 16.03 -12.27 -5.35
C LEU A 106 15.57 -11.21 -6.35
N VAL A 107 14.31 -10.83 -6.30
CA VAL A 107 13.70 -9.87 -7.22
C VAL A 107 13.26 -8.62 -6.43
N PRO A 108 13.89 -7.44 -6.63
CA PRO A 108 13.44 -6.21 -6.01
C PRO A 108 12.19 -5.69 -6.73
N VAL A 109 11.16 -5.32 -5.95
CA VAL A 109 9.88 -4.81 -6.47
C VAL A 109 9.61 -3.42 -5.93
N HIS A 110 9.19 -2.50 -6.80
CA HIS A 110 8.73 -1.18 -6.39
C HIS A 110 7.30 -1.27 -5.84
N HIS A 111 7.05 -0.72 -4.64
CA HIS A 111 5.77 -0.80 -3.93
C HIS A 111 4.55 -0.45 -4.78
N LEU A 112 4.59 0.69 -5.49
CA LEU A 112 3.47 1.12 -6.34
C LEU A 112 3.25 0.20 -7.55
N ARG A 113 4.31 -0.39 -8.09
CA ARG A 113 4.17 -1.41 -9.14
C ARG A 113 3.53 -2.68 -8.59
N GLY A 114 3.81 -3.03 -7.34
CA GLY A 114 3.14 -4.12 -6.63
C GLY A 114 1.63 -3.86 -6.50
N HIS A 115 1.22 -2.65 -6.10
CA HIS A 115 -0.19 -2.27 -6.06
C HIS A 115 -0.89 -2.38 -7.41
N ILE A 116 -0.25 -1.92 -8.49
CA ILE A 116 -0.80 -2.03 -9.85
C ILE A 116 -0.89 -3.51 -10.26
N ALA A 117 0.17 -4.27 -10.00
CA ALA A 117 0.22 -5.70 -10.36
C ALA A 117 -0.82 -6.54 -9.60
N ALA A 118 -1.27 -6.13 -8.42
CA ALA A 118 -2.34 -6.80 -7.68
C ALA A 118 -3.67 -6.87 -8.45
N LEU A 119 -3.90 -5.94 -9.40
CA LEU A 119 -5.05 -5.98 -10.29
C LEU A 119 -5.09 -7.26 -11.13
N TYR A 120 -3.94 -7.80 -11.49
CA TYR A 120 -3.85 -9.02 -12.27
C TYR A 120 -4.31 -10.28 -11.52
N LEU A 121 -4.35 -10.23 -10.19
CA LEU A 121 -4.87 -11.32 -9.35
C LEU A 121 -6.41 -11.31 -9.29
N THR A 122 -7.00 -10.11 -9.27
CA THR A 122 -8.46 -9.92 -9.23
C THR A 122 -9.10 -9.90 -10.62
N HIS A 123 -8.32 -9.52 -11.63
CA HIS A 123 -8.70 -9.41 -13.04
C HIS A 123 -7.71 -10.16 -13.93
N PRO A 124 -7.75 -11.51 -13.95
CA PRO A 124 -6.78 -12.31 -14.72
C PRO A 124 -6.78 -12.03 -16.23
N GLU A 125 -7.91 -11.54 -16.74
CA GLU A 125 -8.08 -11.14 -18.14
C GLU A 125 -7.41 -9.80 -18.48
N LEU A 126 -7.07 -8.97 -17.47
CA LEU A 126 -6.51 -7.64 -17.67
C LEU A 126 -5.12 -7.73 -18.33
N LYS A 127 -4.95 -6.96 -19.39
CA LYS A 127 -3.68 -6.86 -20.12
C LYS A 127 -3.37 -5.39 -20.41
N PRO A 128 -2.10 -5.00 -20.37
CA PRO A 128 -1.70 -3.68 -20.87
C PRO A 128 -2.01 -3.50 -22.36
N PRO A 129 -2.22 -2.25 -22.84
CA PRO A 129 -2.15 -1.02 -22.05
C PRO A 129 -3.46 -0.67 -21.35
N PHE A 130 -3.37 0.01 -20.18
CA PHE A 130 -4.53 0.58 -19.47
C PHE A 130 -4.11 1.76 -18.58
N LEU A 131 -5.10 2.55 -18.12
CA LEU A 131 -4.90 3.60 -17.11
C LEU A 131 -5.23 3.05 -15.73
N CYS A 132 -4.36 3.37 -14.78
CA CYS A 132 -4.52 2.98 -13.37
C CYS A 132 -4.52 4.22 -12.47
N LEU A 133 -5.55 4.33 -11.63
CA LEU A 133 -5.55 5.28 -10.51
C LEU A 133 -4.99 4.56 -9.28
N VAL A 134 -3.85 5.02 -8.80
CA VAL A 134 -3.29 4.60 -7.51
C VAL A 134 -3.67 5.64 -6.48
N ALA A 135 -4.50 5.26 -5.50
CA ALA A 135 -4.93 6.14 -4.41
C ALA A 135 -4.76 5.41 -3.07
N SER A 136 -3.85 5.90 -2.24
CA SER A 136 -3.52 5.30 -0.94
C SER A 136 -3.23 6.37 0.11
N GLY A 137 -2.84 5.96 1.32
CA GLY A 137 -2.42 6.86 2.39
C GLY A 137 -1.20 7.70 2.05
N GLY A 138 -0.26 7.18 1.24
CA GLY A 138 0.98 7.87 0.91
C GLY A 138 1.10 8.32 -0.54
N HIS A 139 0.24 7.85 -1.43
CA HIS A 139 0.39 8.08 -2.87
C HIS A 139 -0.95 8.32 -3.56
N SER A 140 -0.96 9.27 -4.49
CA SER A 140 -2.08 9.52 -5.40
C SER A 140 -1.52 9.80 -6.79
N HIS A 141 -1.59 8.80 -7.68
CA HIS A 141 -1.01 8.83 -9.02
C HIS A 141 -2.02 8.39 -10.07
N ILE A 142 -1.95 9.00 -11.24
CA ILE A 142 -2.58 8.51 -12.48
C ILE A 142 -1.46 7.93 -13.33
N VAL A 143 -1.52 6.63 -13.60
CA VAL A 143 -0.45 5.87 -14.26
C VAL A 143 -0.96 5.25 -15.54
N GLU A 144 -0.25 5.46 -16.63
CA GLU A 144 -0.40 4.69 -17.86
C GLU A 144 0.48 3.43 -17.73
N VAL A 145 -0.15 2.28 -17.74
CA VAL A 145 0.53 0.98 -17.78
C VAL A 145 0.66 0.59 -19.24
N GLN A 146 1.83 0.79 -19.81
CA GLN A 146 2.08 0.55 -21.26
C GLN A 146 2.29 -0.94 -21.54
N ASP A 147 3.03 -1.60 -20.65
CA ASP A 147 3.20 -3.05 -20.61
C ASP A 147 3.45 -3.52 -19.16
N TYR A 148 3.80 -4.79 -18.95
CA TYR A 148 4.02 -5.36 -17.61
C TYR A 148 5.21 -4.77 -16.85
N THR A 149 6.08 -4.03 -17.52
CA THR A 149 7.33 -3.48 -16.97
C THR A 149 7.47 -1.98 -17.14
N HIS A 150 6.75 -1.37 -18.07
CA HIS A 150 6.81 0.05 -18.38
C HIS A 150 5.56 0.79 -17.90
N TYR A 151 5.81 1.75 -17.01
CA TYR A 151 4.81 2.56 -16.32
C TYR A 151 5.15 4.04 -16.52
N HIS A 152 4.19 4.81 -16.99
CA HIS A 152 4.34 6.25 -17.17
C HIS A 152 3.37 7.00 -16.26
N ILE A 153 3.90 7.82 -15.34
CA ILE A 153 3.10 8.64 -14.45
C ILE A 153 2.61 9.85 -15.24
N LEU A 154 1.31 9.91 -15.49
CA LEU A 154 0.66 11.03 -16.18
C LEU A 154 0.42 12.22 -15.24
N GLY A 155 0.11 11.94 -13.99
CA GLY A 155 -0.13 12.92 -12.95
C GLY A 155 -0.01 12.34 -11.55
N HIS A 156 0.22 13.21 -10.59
CA HIS A 156 0.37 12.84 -9.18
C HIS A 156 -0.15 13.97 -8.30
N THR A 157 -0.31 13.67 -7.01
CA THR A 157 -0.56 14.75 -6.06
C THR A 157 0.68 15.62 -5.89
N VAL A 158 0.48 16.94 -5.81
CA VAL A 158 1.56 17.91 -5.59
C VAL A 158 1.78 18.21 -4.10
N ASP A 159 0.93 17.66 -3.23
CA ASP A 159 0.97 17.84 -1.79
C ASP A 159 0.51 16.57 -1.04
N ASP A 160 -0.44 16.65 -0.09
CA ASP A 160 -0.95 15.48 0.62
C ASP A 160 -1.51 14.43 -0.37
N ALA A 161 -1.32 13.16 -0.07
CA ALA A 161 -2.07 12.11 -0.75
C ALA A 161 -3.54 12.11 -0.33
N ALA A 162 -4.42 11.54 -1.16
CA ALA A 162 -5.86 11.50 -0.87
C ALA A 162 -6.14 10.81 0.46
N GLY A 163 -5.53 9.64 0.74
CA GLY A 163 -5.72 8.93 1.99
C GLY A 163 -5.17 9.70 3.19
N GLU A 164 -4.03 10.37 3.06
CA GLU A 164 -3.47 11.23 4.10
C GLU A 164 -4.41 12.40 4.42
N ALA A 165 -5.02 13.01 3.41
CA ALA A 165 -6.02 14.05 3.62
C ALA A 165 -7.24 13.51 4.38
N PHE A 166 -7.73 12.31 4.05
CA PHE A 166 -8.79 11.64 4.80
C PHE A 166 -8.40 11.35 6.25
N ASP A 167 -7.18 10.88 6.52
CA ASP A 167 -6.71 10.61 7.87
C ASP A 167 -6.65 11.89 8.72
N LYS A 168 -6.17 12.99 8.14
CA LYS A 168 -6.11 14.29 8.80
C LYS A 168 -7.50 14.87 9.09
N VAL A 169 -8.42 14.76 8.14
CA VAL A 169 -9.83 15.18 8.31
C VAL A 169 -10.52 14.32 9.37
N ALA A 170 -10.38 13.00 9.31
CA ALA A 170 -10.95 12.09 10.29
C ALA A 170 -10.50 12.42 11.71
N ARG A 171 -9.21 12.66 11.91
CA ARG A 171 -8.66 13.08 13.22
C ARG A 171 -9.31 14.35 13.73
N THR A 172 -9.50 15.35 12.88
CA THR A 172 -10.16 16.62 13.25
C THR A 172 -11.61 16.43 13.64
N LEU A 173 -12.32 15.52 12.95
CA LEU A 173 -13.71 15.18 13.23
C LEU A 173 -13.87 14.20 14.42
N GLY A 174 -12.80 13.78 15.07
CA GLY A 174 -12.82 12.77 16.13
C GLY A 174 -13.19 11.36 15.65
N LEU A 175 -13.04 11.08 14.35
CA LEU A 175 -13.32 9.78 13.76
C LEU A 175 -12.10 8.85 13.91
N PRO A 176 -12.32 7.52 13.97
CA PRO A 176 -11.24 6.56 14.16
C PRO A 176 -10.32 6.45 12.94
N TYR A 177 -9.08 6.04 13.20
CA TYR A 177 -8.13 5.62 12.17
C TYR A 177 -8.42 4.15 11.74
N PRO A 178 -8.28 3.80 10.42
CA PRO A 178 -7.92 4.64 9.27
C PRO A 178 -9.02 5.62 8.85
N GLY A 179 -8.62 6.84 8.48
CA GLY A 179 -9.54 7.94 8.21
C GLY A 179 -10.40 7.74 6.95
N GLY A 180 -9.85 7.17 5.88
CA GLY A 180 -10.60 6.94 4.65
C GLY A 180 -11.91 6.15 4.88
N PRO A 181 -11.84 4.92 5.42
CA PRO A 181 -13.03 4.13 5.73
C PRO A 181 -13.98 4.80 6.73
N SER A 182 -13.46 5.47 7.76
CA SER A 182 -14.29 6.08 8.79
C SER A 182 -15.06 7.31 8.27
N VAL A 183 -14.41 8.17 7.48
CA VAL A 183 -15.07 9.30 6.80
C VAL A 183 -16.08 8.79 5.78
N ALA A 184 -15.73 7.81 4.95
CA ALA A 184 -16.65 7.24 3.97
C ALA A 184 -17.90 6.62 4.63
N ASN A 185 -17.74 5.99 5.80
CA ASN A 185 -18.87 5.44 6.53
C ASN A 185 -19.76 6.55 7.12
N ALA A 186 -19.19 7.58 7.72
CA ALA A 186 -19.94 8.73 8.24
C ALA A 186 -20.68 9.49 7.13
N ALA A 187 -20.09 9.60 5.96
CA ALA A 187 -20.68 10.29 4.81
C ALA A 187 -21.95 9.61 4.25
N LYS A 188 -22.21 8.34 4.54
CA LYS A 188 -23.41 7.62 4.05
C LYS A 188 -24.73 8.29 4.47
N THR A 189 -24.73 8.98 5.59
CA THR A 189 -25.90 9.69 6.14
C THR A 189 -25.80 11.21 6.02
N GLY A 190 -24.72 11.71 5.41
CA GLY A 190 -24.47 13.14 5.25
C GLY A 190 -25.19 13.74 4.04
N ASP A 191 -25.38 15.07 4.08
CA ASP A 191 -25.83 15.83 2.91
C ASP A 191 -24.62 16.30 2.09
N PRO A 192 -24.43 15.82 0.86
CA PRO A 192 -23.28 16.20 0.01
C PRO A 192 -23.32 17.66 -0.45
N LYS A 193 -24.43 18.39 -0.18
CA LYS A 193 -24.61 19.79 -0.56
C LYS A 193 -24.56 20.76 0.62
N ALA A 194 -24.37 20.24 1.84
CA ALA A 194 -24.37 21.07 3.07
C ALA A 194 -23.25 22.11 3.06
N TYR A 195 -22.09 21.78 2.48
CA TYR A 195 -20.93 22.65 2.42
C TYR A 195 -20.39 22.76 1.01
N ARG A 196 -19.88 23.93 0.64
CA ARG A 196 -19.23 24.16 -0.64
C ARG A 196 -17.71 24.11 -0.45
N LEU A 197 -17.13 22.93 -0.58
CA LEU A 197 -15.68 22.75 -0.53
C LEU A 197 -15.01 23.14 -1.86
N PRO A 198 -13.77 23.66 -1.82
CA PRO A 198 -13.06 24.08 -3.01
C PRO A 198 -12.63 22.87 -3.85
N VAL A 199 -12.57 23.06 -5.17
CA VAL A 199 -11.88 22.16 -6.10
C VAL A 199 -10.50 22.76 -6.37
N PRO A 200 -9.41 22.13 -5.91
CA PRO A 200 -8.07 22.65 -6.11
C PRO A 200 -7.69 22.74 -7.59
N HIS A 201 -7.01 23.85 -7.94
CA HIS A 201 -6.38 24.01 -9.25
C HIS A 201 -4.88 23.99 -9.07
N VAL A 202 -4.18 23.11 -9.81
CA VAL A 202 -2.73 22.94 -9.74
C VAL A 202 -2.15 22.92 -11.15
N GLU A 203 -0.88 23.25 -11.26
CA GLU A 203 -0.16 23.13 -12.52
C GLU A 203 -0.02 21.67 -12.95
N GLY A 204 -0.11 21.42 -14.27
CA GLY A 204 -0.07 20.09 -14.85
C GLY A 204 -1.46 19.53 -15.13
N ARG A 205 -1.62 18.96 -16.32
CA ARG A 205 -2.94 18.54 -16.84
C ARG A 205 -3.64 17.48 -15.97
N TYR A 206 -2.88 16.63 -15.33
CA TYR A 206 -3.40 15.47 -14.58
C TYR A 206 -2.97 15.48 -13.11
N ASN A 207 -2.30 16.54 -12.64
CA ASN A 207 -1.93 16.66 -11.24
C ASN A 207 -3.15 17.01 -10.40
N VAL A 208 -3.10 16.61 -9.13
CA VAL A 208 -4.14 16.84 -8.13
C VAL A 208 -3.54 17.41 -6.84
N SER A 209 -4.38 18.00 -6.00
CA SER A 209 -3.99 18.52 -4.68
C SER A 209 -5.10 18.23 -3.67
N PHE A 210 -4.73 17.90 -2.45
CA PHE A 210 -5.67 17.61 -1.37
C PHE A 210 -5.46 18.49 -0.13
N SER A 211 -4.31 19.19 0.01
CA SER A 211 -4.03 20.02 1.18
C SER A 211 -4.98 21.20 1.33
N GLY A 212 -5.38 21.83 0.22
CA GLY A 212 -6.36 22.91 0.23
C GLY A 212 -7.74 22.45 0.67
N LEU A 213 -8.16 21.26 0.22
CA LEU A 213 -9.43 20.64 0.63
C LEU A 213 -9.43 20.31 2.12
N LYS A 214 -8.35 19.70 2.62
CA LYS A 214 -8.15 19.45 4.05
C LYS A 214 -8.29 20.73 4.87
N THR A 215 -7.60 21.80 4.46
CA THR A 215 -7.65 23.09 5.17
C THR A 215 -9.06 23.70 5.17
N ALA A 216 -9.80 23.58 4.07
CA ALA A 216 -11.18 24.03 4.00
C ALA A 216 -12.08 23.32 5.01
N VAL A 217 -11.96 21.99 5.12
CA VAL A 217 -12.72 21.23 6.14
C VAL A 217 -12.31 21.63 7.56
N LEU A 218 -11.02 21.82 7.84
CA LEU A 218 -10.55 22.29 9.14
C LEU A 218 -11.17 23.64 9.53
N ASN A 219 -11.27 24.55 8.57
CA ASN A 219 -11.85 25.86 8.79
C ASN A 219 -13.35 25.78 9.10
N GLU A 220 -14.10 24.91 8.40
CA GLU A 220 -15.53 24.69 8.67
C GLU A 220 -15.79 24.11 10.07
N VAL A 221 -14.92 23.21 10.54
CA VAL A 221 -15.05 22.57 11.87
C VAL A 221 -14.71 23.56 13.00
N ASN A 222 -13.87 24.56 12.75
CA ASN A 222 -13.42 25.52 13.77
C ASN A 222 -14.27 26.82 13.81
N GLN A 223 -15.31 26.94 13.00
CA GLN A 223 -16.30 28.03 13.02
C GLN A 223 -17.42 27.74 13.99
#